data_07e670163fcc7738ac1479c713e708c1
#
_entry.id   07e670163fcc7738ac1479c713e708c1
#
_cell.length_a   1.000
_cell.length_b   1.000
_cell.length_c   1.000
_cell.angle_alpha   90.00
_cell.angle_beta   90.00
_cell.angle_gamma   90.00
#
_symmetry.space_group_name_H-M   'P 1'
#
loop_
_entity.id
_entity.type
_entity.pdbx_description
1 polymer ?
#
loop_
_entity_poly.entity_id
_entity_poly.type
_entity_poly.pdbx_seq_one_letter_code
_entity_poly.pdbx_strand_id
1 'polypeptide(L)'
;IDPSKVVTVHNAVDFSGRENLKVERGVRDKVVTFLGRITFQKGPEYFIEAAAKVLKRTDGVRFVMAGSGDMMNRCIRYVARLGISDRFHFTGFLRGAEVQKMFAMSDVYIMPSVSEPFGISPLEAMRSGVPAVISNQSGAAEVLKYAFKVDFWDVDAMADDIYALLKYPALADFAAREGYDEVNRLKWNIATAKLKNIYESVVNNQ
;
A
#
# COMPACT_ATOMS: atom_id res chain seq x y z
N ILE A 1 22.44 -10.11 -21.28
CA ILE A 1 21.86 -11.39 -20.80
C ILE A 1 20.71 -11.73 -21.73
N ASP A 2 20.62 -12.97 -22.19
CA ASP A 2 19.52 -13.45 -23.00
C ASP A 2 18.22 -13.44 -22.17
N PRO A 3 17.17 -12.70 -22.57
CA PRO A 3 15.92 -12.59 -21.81
C PRO A 3 15.23 -13.95 -21.60
N SER A 4 15.44 -14.93 -22.51
CA SER A 4 14.87 -16.26 -22.38
C SER A 4 15.43 -17.06 -21.20
N LYS A 5 16.58 -16.64 -20.66
CA LYS A 5 17.23 -17.23 -19.49
C LYS A 5 16.88 -16.57 -18.18
N VAL A 6 16.01 -15.56 -18.20
CA VAL A 6 15.59 -14.81 -17.01
C VAL A 6 14.12 -15.11 -16.70
N VAL A 7 13.86 -15.64 -15.52
CA VAL A 7 12.50 -15.94 -15.06
C VAL A 7 12.24 -15.22 -13.75
N THR A 8 11.20 -14.39 -13.73
CA THR A 8 10.77 -13.70 -12.52
C THR A 8 9.95 -14.65 -11.64
N VAL A 9 10.36 -14.79 -10.38
CA VAL A 9 9.57 -15.45 -9.34
C VAL A 9 9.22 -14.39 -8.29
N HIS A 10 7.96 -13.97 -8.27
CA HIS A 10 7.50 -12.95 -7.33
C HIS A 10 7.46 -13.48 -5.90
N ASN A 11 7.64 -12.58 -4.96
CA ASN A 11 7.49 -12.87 -3.54
C ASN A 11 6.05 -13.32 -3.23
N ALA A 12 5.93 -14.09 -2.17
CA ALA A 12 4.67 -14.41 -1.54
C ALA A 12 4.65 -13.89 -0.10
N VAL A 13 3.52 -13.97 0.56
CA VAL A 13 3.37 -13.55 1.95
C VAL A 13 2.72 -14.68 2.74
N ASP A 14 3.23 -14.93 3.92
CA ASP A 14 2.57 -15.81 4.89
C ASP A 14 1.77 -14.95 5.88
N PHE A 15 0.46 -15.13 5.85
CA PHE A 15 -0.48 -14.48 6.75
C PHE A 15 -0.99 -15.41 7.84
N SER A 16 -0.39 -16.61 8.01
CA SER A 16 -0.77 -17.56 9.07
C SER A 16 -0.60 -16.92 10.46
N GLY A 17 -1.60 -17.09 11.30
CA GLY A 17 -1.63 -16.50 12.63
C GLY A 17 -1.94 -14.99 12.69
N ARG A 18 -2.26 -14.37 11.55
CA ARG A 18 -2.72 -12.97 11.50
C ARG A 18 -4.24 -12.95 11.30
N GLU A 19 -4.98 -12.80 12.38
CA GLU A 19 -6.42 -12.57 12.31
C GLU A 19 -6.74 -11.12 12.00
N ASN A 20 -7.83 -10.88 11.27
CA ASN A 20 -8.30 -9.51 11.03
C ASN A 20 -8.86 -8.97 12.35
N LEU A 21 -8.19 -7.95 12.87
CA LEU A 21 -8.63 -7.29 14.10
C LEU A 21 -9.87 -6.45 13.81
N LYS A 22 -10.93 -6.69 14.58
CA LYS A 22 -12.05 -5.73 14.67
C LYS A 22 -11.67 -4.68 15.71
N VAL A 23 -11.50 -3.45 15.26
CA VAL A 23 -11.18 -2.32 16.14
C VAL A 23 -12.36 -1.36 16.14
N GLU A 24 -12.82 -0.98 17.33
CA GLU A 24 -13.77 0.14 17.45
C GLU A 24 -13.06 1.42 17.04
N ARG A 25 -13.59 2.07 16.00
CA ARG A 25 -13.05 3.34 15.52
C ARG A 25 -13.48 4.47 16.45
N GLY A 26 -12.55 5.07 17.15
CA GLY A 26 -12.78 6.26 17.98
C GLY A 26 -12.98 7.54 17.17
N VAL A 27 -12.89 7.50 15.84
CA VAL A 27 -13.05 8.62 14.91
C VAL A 27 -14.10 8.33 13.87
N ARG A 28 -14.91 9.36 13.54
CA ARG A 28 -15.92 9.29 12.48
C ARG A 28 -15.32 9.53 11.09
N ASP A 29 -14.19 10.22 11.05
CA ASP A 29 -13.50 10.57 9.80
C ASP A 29 -12.99 9.30 9.10
N LYS A 30 -12.98 9.33 7.77
CA LYS A 30 -12.29 8.33 6.94
C LYS A 30 -10.79 8.44 7.12
N VAL A 31 -10.08 7.31 7.06
CA VAL A 31 -8.64 7.25 7.32
C VAL A 31 -7.91 6.75 6.07
N VAL A 32 -7.00 7.57 5.56
CA VAL A 32 -6.09 7.22 4.46
C VAL A 32 -4.69 7.03 5.02
N THR A 33 -4.07 5.89 4.75
CA THR A 33 -2.84 5.48 5.44
C THR A 33 -1.68 5.25 4.50
N PHE A 34 -0.51 5.74 4.88
CA PHE A 34 0.81 5.39 4.34
C PHE A 34 1.57 4.60 5.41
N LEU A 35 2.20 3.49 5.02
CA LEU A 35 3.09 2.71 5.90
C LEU A 35 4.41 2.42 5.20
N GLY A 36 5.51 2.85 5.79
CA GLY A 36 6.84 2.55 5.28
C GLY A 36 7.94 3.41 5.88
N ARG A 37 9.16 3.21 5.41
CA ARG A 37 10.26 4.12 5.74
C ARG A 37 9.96 5.50 5.15
N ILE A 38 10.14 6.55 5.94
CA ILE A 38 9.91 7.92 5.48
C ILE A 38 11.19 8.44 4.82
N THR A 39 11.43 7.96 3.60
CA THR A 39 12.60 8.24 2.77
C THR A 39 12.16 8.59 1.36
N PHE A 40 13.02 9.22 0.55
CA PHE A 40 12.73 9.59 -0.83
C PHE A 40 12.20 8.41 -1.65
N GLN A 41 12.78 7.22 -1.49
CA GLN A 41 12.38 6.00 -2.21
C GLN A 41 10.89 5.64 -2.01
N LYS A 42 10.32 5.94 -0.83
CA LYS A 42 8.92 5.63 -0.50
C LYS A 42 7.94 6.72 -0.87
N GLY A 43 8.41 7.86 -1.37
CA GLY A 43 7.59 8.93 -1.91
C GLY A 43 6.64 9.62 -0.92
N PRO A 44 7.04 9.90 0.33
CA PRO A 44 6.13 10.47 1.33
C PRO A 44 5.59 11.84 0.94
N GLU A 45 6.32 12.61 0.13
CA GLU A 45 5.88 13.94 -0.32
C GLU A 45 4.72 13.83 -1.32
N TYR A 46 4.72 12.84 -2.20
CA TYR A 46 3.60 12.58 -3.11
C TYR A 46 2.32 12.22 -2.37
N PHE A 47 2.44 11.44 -1.27
CA PHE A 47 1.31 11.18 -0.38
C PHE A 47 0.75 12.45 0.24
N ILE A 48 1.62 13.37 0.71
CA ILE A 48 1.20 14.66 1.30
C ILE A 48 0.53 15.55 0.27
N GLU A 49 1.05 15.60 -0.96
CA GLU A 49 0.47 16.38 -2.06
C GLU A 49 -0.90 15.84 -2.48
N ALA A 50 -1.04 14.51 -2.61
CA ALA A 50 -2.32 13.87 -2.88
C ALA A 50 -3.34 14.16 -1.75
N ALA A 51 -2.90 14.08 -0.49
CA ALA A 51 -3.73 14.43 0.66
C ALA A 51 -4.25 15.86 0.61
N ALA A 52 -3.39 16.82 0.26
CA ALA A 52 -3.80 18.23 0.11
C ALA A 52 -4.83 18.42 -1.00
N LYS A 53 -4.73 17.65 -2.10
CA LYS A 53 -5.72 17.70 -3.20
C LYS A 53 -7.05 17.07 -2.80
N VAL A 54 -7.03 15.95 -2.09
CA VAL A 54 -8.24 15.29 -1.57
C VAL A 54 -8.97 16.21 -0.59
N LEU A 55 -8.26 16.86 0.33
CA LEU A 55 -8.83 17.77 1.34
C LEU A 55 -9.45 19.04 0.74
N LYS A 56 -9.12 19.41 -0.50
CA LYS A 56 -9.83 20.48 -1.23
C LYS A 56 -11.21 20.05 -1.75
N ARG A 57 -11.48 18.75 -1.80
CA ARG A 57 -12.67 18.15 -2.43
C ARG A 57 -13.64 17.57 -1.41
N THR A 58 -13.16 17.20 -0.24
CA THR A 58 -13.99 16.56 0.80
C THR A 58 -13.45 16.81 2.20
N ASP A 59 -14.39 16.94 3.14
CA ASP A 59 -14.12 16.97 4.57
C ASP A 59 -14.26 15.58 5.21
N GLY A 60 -13.96 15.46 6.49
CA GLY A 60 -14.13 14.20 7.24
C GLY A 60 -13.12 13.12 6.85
N VAL A 61 -11.93 13.52 6.41
CA VAL A 61 -10.82 12.62 6.09
C VAL A 61 -9.60 12.96 6.93
N ARG A 62 -8.91 11.95 7.42
CA ARG A 62 -7.62 12.03 8.10
C ARG A 62 -6.57 11.23 7.35
N PHE A 63 -5.36 11.73 7.34
CA PHE A 63 -4.21 11.10 6.73
C PHE A 63 -3.25 10.63 7.81
N VAL A 64 -2.81 9.38 7.74
CA VAL A 64 -1.90 8.78 8.70
C VAL A 64 -0.62 8.37 7.98
N MET A 65 0.51 8.89 8.43
CA MET A 65 1.83 8.51 7.96
C MET A 65 2.53 7.70 9.05
N ALA A 66 2.61 6.40 8.83
CA ALA A 66 3.22 5.45 9.75
C ALA A 66 4.62 5.05 9.29
N GLY A 67 5.59 5.23 10.16
CA GLY A 67 6.98 4.90 9.91
C GLY A 67 7.96 5.91 10.48
N SER A 68 9.22 5.72 10.14
CA SER A 68 10.32 6.63 10.49
C SER A 68 11.31 6.72 9.32
N GLY A 69 12.11 7.78 9.29
CA GLY A 69 13.12 7.99 8.26
C GLY A 69 13.66 9.41 8.26
N ASP A 70 14.66 9.63 7.42
CA ASP A 70 15.38 10.90 7.28
C ASP A 70 14.50 12.06 6.78
N MET A 71 13.41 11.77 6.07
CA MET A 71 12.48 12.78 5.59
C MET A 71 11.38 13.15 6.59
N MET A 72 11.29 12.54 7.79
CA MET A 72 10.21 12.79 8.75
C MET A 72 10.03 14.29 9.04
N ASN A 73 11.10 14.98 9.45
CA ASN A 73 11.04 16.41 9.76
C ASN A 73 10.68 17.28 8.55
N ARG A 74 11.09 16.86 7.35
CA ARG A 74 10.71 17.53 6.09
C ARG A 74 9.22 17.36 5.82
N CYS A 75 8.69 16.16 5.98
CA CYS A 75 7.26 15.86 5.82
C CYS A 75 6.39 16.66 6.80
N ILE A 76 6.77 16.71 8.07
CA ILE A 76 6.04 17.51 9.09
C ILE A 76 5.98 18.99 8.68
N ARG A 77 7.13 19.57 8.27
CA ARG A 77 7.16 20.96 7.80
C ARG A 77 6.36 21.18 6.52
N TYR A 78 6.32 20.16 5.64
CA TYR A 78 5.56 20.24 4.41
C TYR A 78 4.05 20.24 4.66
N VAL A 79 3.56 19.36 5.52
CA VAL A 79 2.17 19.32 5.99
C VAL A 79 1.74 20.65 6.62
N ALA A 80 2.61 21.22 7.46
CA ALA A 80 2.37 22.53 8.09
C ALA A 80 2.30 23.66 7.05
N ARG A 81 3.18 23.68 6.07
CA ARG A 81 3.19 24.67 4.98
C ARG A 81 1.93 24.62 4.12
N LEU A 82 1.38 23.42 3.91
CA LEU A 82 0.14 23.22 3.18
C LEU A 82 -1.12 23.54 4.01
N GLY A 83 -0.98 23.80 5.32
CA GLY A 83 -2.08 24.14 6.21
C GLY A 83 -3.02 22.98 6.53
N ILE A 84 -2.53 21.74 6.46
CA ILE A 84 -3.33 20.51 6.66
C ILE A 84 -2.92 19.72 7.92
N SER A 85 -2.24 20.36 8.86
CA SER A 85 -1.69 19.69 10.06
C SER A 85 -2.77 19.07 10.95
N ASP A 86 -3.95 19.67 11.02
CA ASP A 86 -5.10 19.18 11.80
C ASP A 86 -5.72 17.91 11.22
N ARG A 87 -5.42 17.58 9.97
CA ARG A 87 -5.88 16.41 9.23
C ARG A 87 -4.81 15.32 9.06
N PHE A 88 -3.59 15.59 9.56
CA PHE A 88 -2.44 14.70 9.38
C PHE A 88 -1.93 14.16 10.71
N HIS A 89 -1.68 12.84 10.76
CA HIS A 89 -1.13 12.18 11.95
C HIS A 89 0.13 11.40 11.59
N PHE A 90 1.22 11.65 12.32
CA PHE A 90 2.49 10.92 12.21
C PHE A 90 2.61 9.97 13.40
N THR A 91 2.58 8.67 13.18
CA THR A 91 2.60 7.67 14.26
C THR A 91 3.99 7.37 14.78
N GLY A 92 5.04 7.66 14.01
CA GLY A 92 6.33 7.04 14.19
C GLY A 92 6.33 5.58 13.72
N PHE A 93 7.33 4.82 14.15
CA PHE A 93 7.50 3.43 13.74
C PHE A 93 6.52 2.51 14.48
N LEU A 94 5.76 1.70 13.73
CA LEU A 94 4.80 0.73 14.25
C LEU A 94 5.32 -0.70 14.10
N ARG A 95 4.92 -1.62 14.99
CA ARG A 95 5.31 -3.04 14.99
C ARG A 95 4.14 -3.96 15.24
N GLY A 96 4.18 -5.14 14.59
CA GLY A 96 3.29 -6.26 14.90
C GLY A 96 1.81 -5.86 14.98
N ALA A 97 1.21 -5.98 16.15
CA ALA A 97 -0.21 -5.68 16.38
C ALA A 97 -0.58 -4.21 16.12
N GLU A 98 0.35 -3.26 16.26
CA GLU A 98 0.08 -1.84 15.99
C GLU A 98 -0.17 -1.61 14.49
N VAL A 99 0.58 -2.28 13.62
CA VAL A 99 0.38 -2.26 12.16
C VAL A 99 -1.00 -2.84 11.82
N GLN A 100 -1.37 -3.96 12.43
CA GLN A 100 -2.68 -4.57 12.21
C GLN A 100 -3.82 -3.64 12.67
N LYS A 101 -3.68 -3.01 13.83
CA LYS A 101 -4.65 -2.01 14.32
C LYS A 101 -4.78 -0.83 13.37
N MET A 102 -3.66 -0.33 12.86
CA MET A 102 -3.65 0.77 11.90
C MET A 102 -4.42 0.38 10.63
N PHE A 103 -4.15 -0.79 10.03
CA PHE A 103 -4.90 -1.24 8.87
C PHE A 103 -6.39 -1.45 9.18
N ALA A 104 -6.75 -2.01 10.32
CA ALA A 104 -8.14 -2.19 10.74
C ALA A 104 -8.90 -0.85 10.89
N MET A 105 -8.19 0.26 11.08
CA MET A 105 -8.75 1.62 11.14
C MET A 105 -8.72 2.33 9.78
N SER A 106 -8.03 1.79 8.78
CA SER A 106 -7.83 2.43 7.48
C SER A 106 -9.01 2.18 6.54
N ASP A 107 -9.37 3.17 5.73
CA ASP A 107 -10.32 3.06 4.63
C ASP A 107 -9.63 2.93 3.28
N VAL A 108 -8.43 3.51 3.13
CA VAL A 108 -7.60 3.42 1.92
C VAL A 108 -6.14 3.37 2.33
N TYR A 109 -5.37 2.53 1.67
CA TYR A 109 -3.91 2.44 1.83
C TYR A 109 -3.20 2.99 0.59
N ILE A 110 -2.10 3.75 0.79
CA ILE A 110 -1.33 4.36 -0.29
C ILE A 110 0.14 3.96 -0.20
N MET A 111 0.69 3.53 -1.35
CA MET A 111 2.13 3.27 -1.52
C MET A 111 2.67 4.01 -2.75
N PRO A 112 3.04 5.30 -2.64
CA PRO A 112 3.52 6.13 -3.75
C PRO A 112 5.03 6.01 -3.95
N SER A 113 5.56 4.80 -3.88
CA SER A 113 7.01 4.56 -3.93
C SER A 113 7.60 4.94 -5.29
N VAL A 114 8.69 5.68 -5.26
CA VAL A 114 9.49 6.03 -6.46
C VAL A 114 10.14 4.77 -7.05
N SER A 115 10.56 3.86 -6.18
CA SER A 115 11.09 2.55 -6.55
C SER A 115 10.84 1.56 -5.42
N GLU A 116 10.18 0.47 -5.73
CA GLU A 116 9.85 -0.57 -4.76
C GLU A 116 10.07 -1.95 -5.40
N PRO A 117 11.07 -2.72 -4.97
CA PRO A 117 11.35 -4.03 -5.57
C PRO A 117 10.15 -4.98 -5.56
N PHE A 118 9.36 -4.98 -4.50
CA PHE A 118 8.10 -5.70 -4.44
C PHE A 118 7.01 -4.90 -3.73
N GLY A 119 7.15 -4.67 -2.40
CA GLY A 119 6.17 -3.99 -1.56
C GLY A 119 5.22 -4.97 -0.88
N ILE A 120 5.54 -5.34 0.37
CA ILE A 120 4.70 -6.25 1.18
C ILE A 120 3.50 -5.51 1.78
N SER A 121 3.67 -4.25 2.13
CA SER A 121 2.64 -3.46 2.83
C SER A 121 1.30 -3.31 2.09
N PRO A 122 1.21 -3.19 0.74
CA PRO A 122 -0.09 -3.24 0.08
C PRO A 122 -0.77 -4.60 0.20
N LEU A 123 -0.01 -5.72 0.22
CA LEU A 123 -0.59 -7.03 0.44
C LEU A 123 -1.16 -7.16 1.88
N GLU A 124 -0.47 -6.60 2.88
CA GLU A 124 -0.93 -6.56 4.27
C GLU A 124 -2.19 -5.69 4.41
N ALA A 125 -2.26 -4.54 3.73
CA ALA A 125 -3.43 -3.69 3.70
C ALA A 125 -4.64 -4.42 3.06
N MET A 126 -4.47 -4.96 1.85
CA MET A 126 -5.52 -5.69 1.14
C MET A 126 -5.98 -6.94 1.92
N ARG A 127 -5.05 -7.65 2.58
CA ARG A 127 -5.39 -8.77 3.48
C ARG A 127 -6.21 -8.33 4.69
N SER A 128 -6.09 -7.08 5.10
CA SER A 128 -6.89 -6.48 6.17
C SER A 128 -8.23 -5.91 5.66
N GLY A 129 -8.57 -6.13 4.38
CA GLY A 129 -9.78 -5.60 3.76
C GLY A 129 -9.69 -4.11 3.40
N VAL A 130 -8.50 -3.57 3.23
CA VAL A 130 -8.27 -2.16 2.90
C VAL A 130 -7.89 -2.05 1.42
N PRO A 131 -8.66 -1.32 0.60
CA PRO A 131 -8.30 -1.07 -0.78
C PRO A 131 -7.00 -0.27 -0.87
N ALA A 132 -6.16 -0.59 -1.85
CA ALA A 132 -4.84 -0.02 -2.01
C ALA A 132 -4.69 0.77 -3.31
N VAL A 133 -4.04 1.94 -3.22
CA VAL A 133 -3.51 2.70 -4.37
C VAL A 133 -1.99 2.59 -4.31
N ILE A 134 -1.37 2.08 -5.36
CA ILE A 134 0.05 1.78 -5.39
C ILE A 134 0.73 2.39 -6.61
N SER A 135 2.02 2.64 -6.47
CA SER A 135 2.85 3.09 -7.59
C SER A 135 3.03 1.98 -8.64
N ASN A 136 2.92 2.33 -9.93
CA ASN A 136 3.33 1.48 -11.05
C ASN A 136 4.79 1.04 -10.97
N GLN A 137 5.65 1.80 -10.28
CA GLN A 137 7.08 1.53 -10.10
C GLN A 137 7.34 0.58 -8.92
N SER A 138 6.39 -0.32 -8.63
CA SER A 138 6.53 -1.36 -7.61
C SER A 138 6.32 -2.76 -8.19
N GLY A 139 7.09 -3.74 -7.72
CA GLY A 139 6.89 -5.13 -8.12
C GLY A 139 5.51 -5.69 -7.72
N ALA A 140 4.88 -5.12 -6.69
CA ALA A 140 3.50 -5.47 -6.33
C ALA A 140 2.50 -5.09 -7.45
N ALA A 141 2.78 -4.04 -8.25
CA ALA A 141 1.92 -3.64 -9.36
C ALA A 141 1.87 -4.69 -10.48
N GLU A 142 2.89 -5.55 -10.60
CA GLU A 142 2.91 -6.65 -11.57
C GLU A 142 1.95 -7.79 -11.21
N VAL A 143 1.68 -7.99 -9.92
CA VAL A 143 0.92 -9.15 -9.42
C VAL A 143 -0.47 -8.79 -8.90
N LEU A 144 -0.67 -7.58 -8.36
CA LEU A 144 -1.95 -7.14 -7.81
C LEU A 144 -2.83 -6.56 -8.92
N LYS A 145 -3.95 -7.20 -9.23
CA LYS A 145 -4.91 -6.76 -10.24
C LYS A 145 -5.93 -5.77 -9.67
N TYR A 146 -6.29 -5.95 -8.41
CA TYR A 146 -7.33 -5.18 -7.73
C TYR A 146 -6.80 -4.00 -6.89
N ALA A 147 -5.51 -3.77 -6.90
CA ALA A 147 -4.95 -2.50 -6.46
C ALA A 147 -5.09 -1.44 -7.56
N PHE A 148 -5.42 -0.22 -7.19
CA PHE A 148 -5.38 0.94 -8.07
C PHE A 148 -3.92 1.30 -8.34
N LYS A 149 -3.58 1.62 -9.57
CA LYS A 149 -2.19 1.79 -9.99
C LYS A 149 -2.01 3.14 -10.66
N VAL A 150 -1.10 3.93 -10.11
CA VAL A 150 -0.76 5.26 -10.61
C VAL A 150 0.75 5.41 -10.72
N ASP A 151 1.21 6.29 -11.57
CA ASP A 151 2.61 6.70 -11.53
C ASP A 151 2.85 7.56 -10.28
N PHE A 152 3.97 7.34 -9.57
CA PHE A 152 4.22 8.01 -8.29
C PHE A 152 4.21 9.54 -8.40
N TRP A 153 4.55 10.09 -9.56
CA TRP A 153 4.54 11.54 -9.84
C TRP A 153 3.16 12.09 -10.25
N ASP A 154 2.23 11.20 -10.63
CA ASP A 154 0.86 11.62 -10.98
C ASP A 154 0.00 11.76 -9.73
N VAL A 155 0.25 12.86 -9.04
CA VAL A 155 -0.44 13.20 -7.79
C VAL A 155 -1.93 13.47 -8.01
N ASP A 156 -2.31 13.90 -9.21
CA ASP A 156 -3.72 14.14 -9.55
C ASP A 156 -4.48 12.81 -9.66
N ALA A 157 -3.97 11.87 -10.44
CA ALA A 157 -4.55 10.53 -10.54
C ALA A 157 -4.60 9.83 -9.15
N MET A 158 -3.52 9.96 -8.35
CA MET A 158 -3.49 9.43 -6.99
C MET A 158 -4.60 10.02 -6.11
N ALA A 159 -4.80 11.34 -6.18
CA ALA A 159 -5.86 12.02 -5.42
C ALA A 159 -7.25 11.63 -5.90
N ASP A 160 -7.43 11.42 -7.21
CA ASP A 160 -8.68 10.97 -7.82
C ASP A 160 -9.05 9.56 -7.36
N ASP A 161 -8.10 8.62 -7.35
CA ASP A 161 -8.32 7.26 -6.88
C ASP A 161 -8.65 7.23 -5.38
N ILE A 162 -7.91 7.99 -4.55
CA ILE A 162 -8.22 8.13 -3.13
C ILE A 162 -9.65 8.66 -2.95
N TYR A 163 -9.98 9.75 -3.65
CA TYR A 163 -11.30 10.37 -3.56
C TYR A 163 -12.41 9.41 -4.01
N ALA A 164 -12.21 8.68 -5.09
CA ALA A 164 -13.19 7.72 -5.59
C ALA A 164 -13.46 6.60 -4.57
N LEU A 165 -12.41 6.03 -3.97
CA LEU A 165 -12.52 5.00 -2.94
C LEU A 165 -13.23 5.52 -1.67
N LEU A 166 -13.01 6.78 -1.29
CA LEU A 166 -13.68 7.39 -0.15
C LEU A 166 -15.15 7.74 -0.43
N LYS A 167 -15.45 8.14 -1.66
CA LYS A 167 -16.76 8.67 -2.09
C LYS A 167 -17.75 7.58 -2.47
N TYR A 168 -17.28 6.49 -3.08
CA TYR A 168 -18.13 5.44 -3.64
C TYR A 168 -17.96 4.13 -2.86
N PRO A 169 -18.83 3.85 -1.84
CA PRO A 169 -18.72 2.65 -1.01
C PRO A 169 -18.71 1.36 -1.82
N ALA A 170 -19.53 1.24 -2.87
CA ALA A 170 -19.56 0.05 -3.71
C ALA A 170 -18.22 -0.24 -4.40
N LEU A 171 -17.50 0.80 -4.80
CA LEU A 171 -16.15 0.66 -5.39
C LEU A 171 -15.14 0.20 -4.33
N ALA A 172 -15.17 0.83 -3.15
CA ALA A 172 -14.29 0.47 -2.03
C ALA A 172 -14.53 -0.97 -1.57
N ASP A 173 -15.79 -1.36 -1.39
CA ASP A 173 -16.19 -2.72 -0.97
C ASP A 173 -15.79 -3.77 -2.02
N PHE A 174 -15.96 -3.45 -3.31
CA PHE A 174 -15.50 -4.33 -4.39
C PHE A 174 -13.98 -4.50 -4.35
N ALA A 175 -13.21 -3.41 -4.32
CA ALA A 175 -11.75 -3.45 -4.28
C ALA A 175 -11.22 -4.16 -3.03
N ALA A 176 -11.84 -3.93 -1.88
CA ALA A 176 -11.48 -4.58 -0.62
C ALA A 176 -11.71 -6.10 -0.68
N ARG A 177 -12.87 -6.56 -1.18
CA ARG A 177 -13.21 -7.98 -1.28
C ARG A 177 -12.32 -8.70 -2.29
N GLU A 178 -12.26 -8.21 -3.52
CA GLU A 178 -11.47 -8.84 -4.58
C GLU A 178 -9.98 -8.81 -4.27
N GLY A 179 -9.50 -7.69 -3.68
CA GLY A 179 -8.12 -7.58 -3.22
C GLY A 179 -7.79 -8.56 -2.08
N TYR A 180 -8.70 -8.74 -1.12
CA TYR A 180 -8.56 -9.74 -0.07
C TYR A 180 -8.41 -11.16 -0.63
N ASP A 181 -9.27 -11.52 -1.57
CA ASP A 181 -9.25 -12.85 -2.20
C ASP A 181 -7.98 -13.05 -3.06
N GLU A 182 -7.54 -12.01 -3.76
CA GLU A 182 -6.33 -12.03 -4.56
C GLU A 182 -5.09 -12.30 -3.72
N VAL A 183 -4.88 -11.55 -2.64
CA VAL A 183 -3.67 -11.68 -1.80
C VAL A 183 -3.63 -13.01 -1.05
N ASN A 184 -4.78 -13.60 -0.73
CA ASN A 184 -4.85 -14.92 -0.13
C ASN A 184 -4.41 -16.05 -1.06
N ARG A 185 -4.33 -15.81 -2.38
CA ARG A 185 -3.81 -16.74 -3.39
C ARG A 185 -2.30 -16.63 -3.58
N LEU A 186 -1.66 -15.53 -3.15
CA LEU A 186 -0.21 -15.30 -3.27
C LEU A 186 0.56 -16.03 -2.15
N LYS A 187 0.58 -17.36 -2.21
CA LYS A 187 1.18 -18.23 -1.19
C LYS A 187 2.59 -18.68 -1.58
N TRP A 188 3.43 -18.88 -0.58
CA TRP A 188 4.81 -19.36 -0.75
C TRP A 188 4.91 -20.71 -1.46
N ASN A 189 3.96 -21.62 -1.27
CA ASN A 189 3.97 -22.92 -1.98
C ASN A 189 3.89 -22.75 -3.52
N ILE A 190 3.20 -21.71 -4.01
CA ILE A 190 3.12 -21.42 -5.46
C ILE A 190 4.47 -20.89 -5.97
N ALA A 191 5.08 -19.94 -5.25
CA ALA A 191 6.39 -19.41 -5.61
C ALA A 191 7.46 -20.51 -5.58
N THR A 192 7.44 -21.37 -4.55
CA THR A 192 8.38 -22.49 -4.41
C THR A 192 8.19 -23.54 -5.50
N ALA A 193 6.95 -23.88 -5.87
CA ALA A 193 6.68 -24.81 -6.96
C ALA A 193 7.23 -24.29 -8.31
N LYS A 194 7.02 -22.97 -8.58
CA LYS A 194 7.60 -22.33 -9.77
C LYS A 194 9.13 -22.40 -9.79
N LEU A 195 9.77 -22.11 -8.65
CA LEU A 195 11.22 -22.20 -8.53
C LEU A 195 11.73 -23.64 -8.73
N LYS A 196 11.06 -24.64 -8.15
CA LYS A 196 11.39 -26.05 -8.32
C LYS A 196 11.34 -26.46 -9.80
N ASN A 197 10.26 -26.09 -10.51
CA ASN A 197 10.11 -26.40 -11.94
C ASN A 197 11.23 -25.77 -12.78
N ILE A 198 11.69 -24.56 -12.43
CA ILE A 198 12.83 -23.92 -13.11
C ILE A 198 14.11 -24.74 -12.92
N TYR A 199 14.41 -25.17 -11.69
CA TYR A 199 15.58 -26.00 -11.42
C TYR A 199 15.52 -27.34 -12.16
N GLU A 200 14.37 -28.03 -12.13
CA GLU A 200 14.16 -29.29 -12.86
C GLU A 200 14.36 -29.11 -14.37
N SER A 201 13.89 -28.01 -14.95
CA SER A 201 14.07 -27.73 -16.37
C SER A 201 15.54 -27.51 -16.76
N VAL A 202 16.33 -26.91 -15.87
CA VAL A 202 17.77 -26.68 -16.11
C VAL A 202 18.56 -27.99 -16.00
N VAL A 203 18.25 -28.82 -15.01
CA VAL A 203 18.93 -30.12 -14.79
C VAL A 203 18.62 -31.11 -15.90
N ASN A 204 17.35 -31.17 -16.36
CA ASN A 204 16.94 -32.13 -17.38
C ASN A 204 17.35 -31.72 -18.82
N ASN A 205 17.80 -30.51 -19.04
CA ASN A 205 18.30 -29.99 -20.31
C ASN A 205 19.83 -29.99 -20.42
N GLN A 206 20.54 -30.62 -19.47
CA GLN A 206 21.95 -30.99 -19.56
C GLN A 206 22.16 -32.43 -20.02
#